data_70843dfe85d60dd688bc537894448ece
#
_entry.id   70843dfe85d60dd688bc537894448ece
#
_cell.length_a   1.000
_cell.length_b   1.000
_cell.length_c   1.000
_cell.angle_alpha   90.00
_cell.angle_beta   90.00
_cell.angle_gamma   90.00
#
_symmetry.space_group_name_H-M   'P 1'
#
loop_
_entity.id
_entity.type
_entity.pdbx_description
1 polymer ?
#
loop_
_entity_poly.entity_id
_entity_poly.type
_entity_poly.pdbx_seq_one_letter_code
_entity_poly.pdbx_strand_id
1 'polypeptide(L)'
;KYRKYYGVMVFVAAVLLLFLGIYKIVGPKVEEVNTLKSDIESKQQELDGLQNKLNVVKAKIKKIKNSISTSQKKIYSPIESDLGNETLFFTLYNDVIEMIHANSVKIKSIDYTYNPETDAFVKFGKDVYFVCDVNMELVSNYVNLGKFIQDIYQYPYYIKINEMEVKPYAKDKKILITTLSLRLYAHTEPETDTSVTEASMPLDGANTELPQ
;
A
#
# COMPACT_ATOMS: atom_id res chain seq x y z
N LYS A 1 -23.33 40.76 -86.09
CA LYS A 1 -23.33 41.42 -84.80
C LYS A 1 -22.98 40.45 -83.64
N TYR A 2 -23.15 39.16 -83.73
CA TYR A 2 -22.98 38.16 -82.64
C TYR A 2 -21.51 37.75 -82.43
N ARG A 3 -20.56 38.00 -83.36
CA ARG A 3 -19.20 37.54 -83.24
C ARG A 3 -18.35 38.23 -82.15
N LYS A 4 -18.76 39.43 -81.72
CA LYS A 4 -18.11 40.14 -80.61
C LYS A 4 -18.47 39.60 -79.18
N TYR A 5 -19.62 38.97 -79.08
CA TYR A 5 -20.08 38.42 -77.74
C TYR A 5 -19.56 36.98 -77.52
N TYR A 6 -19.09 36.32 -78.61
CA TYR A 6 -18.61 34.94 -78.45
C TYR A 6 -17.38 34.84 -77.56
N GLY A 7 -16.44 35.81 -77.65
CA GLY A 7 -15.25 35.85 -76.81
C GLY A 7 -15.60 36.08 -75.32
N VAL A 8 -16.55 36.93 -75.06
CA VAL A 8 -17.01 37.19 -73.67
C VAL A 8 -17.68 35.98 -73.09
N MET A 9 -18.52 35.24 -73.86
CA MET A 9 -19.18 34.01 -73.35
C MET A 9 -18.17 32.90 -73.04
N VAL A 10 -17.15 32.73 -73.91
CA VAL A 10 -16.11 31.73 -73.69
C VAL A 10 -15.28 32.08 -72.42
N PHE A 11 -14.99 33.36 -72.21
CA PHE A 11 -14.29 33.80 -71.03
C PHE A 11 -15.06 33.59 -69.78
N VAL A 12 -16.35 33.92 -69.75
CA VAL A 12 -17.28 33.66 -68.63
C VAL A 12 -17.40 32.17 -68.35
N ALA A 13 -17.52 31.33 -69.39
CA ALA A 13 -17.57 29.87 -69.21
C ALA A 13 -16.28 29.29 -68.62
N ALA A 14 -15.10 29.82 -69.08
CA ALA A 14 -13.80 29.40 -68.50
C ALA A 14 -13.59 29.79 -67.08
N VAL A 15 -14.06 30.99 -66.67
CA VAL A 15 -14.04 31.44 -65.28
C VAL A 15 -14.98 30.59 -64.40
N LEU A 16 -16.19 30.27 -64.91
CA LEU A 16 -17.10 29.39 -64.20
C LEU A 16 -16.55 27.96 -63.99
N LEU A 17 -15.87 27.42 -64.98
CA LEU A 17 -15.21 26.11 -64.89
C LEU A 17 -14.02 26.13 -63.89
N LEU A 18 -13.25 27.21 -63.84
CA LEU A 18 -12.21 27.39 -62.83
C LEU A 18 -12.78 27.46 -61.42
N PHE A 19 -13.85 28.21 -61.19
CA PHE A 19 -14.54 28.29 -59.92
C PHE A 19 -15.10 26.94 -59.47
N LEU A 20 -15.73 26.21 -60.37
CA LEU A 20 -16.26 24.85 -60.08
C LEU A 20 -15.11 23.87 -59.80
N GLY A 21 -13.99 23.97 -60.51
CA GLY A 21 -12.80 23.15 -60.23
C GLY A 21 -12.21 23.42 -58.85
N ILE A 22 -12.04 24.68 -58.49
CA ILE A 22 -11.54 25.09 -57.17
C ILE A 22 -12.51 24.64 -56.06
N TYR A 23 -13.80 24.84 -56.25
CA TYR A 23 -14.82 24.43 -55.26
C TYR A 23 -14.83 22.92 -55.04
N LYS A 24 -14.67 22.12 -56.10
CA LYS A 24 -14.68 20.66 -56.04
C LYS A 24 -13.40 20.07 -55.39
N ILE A 25 -12.28 20.78 -55.47
CA ILE A 25 -10.99 20.33 -54.92
C ILE A 25 -10.79 20.87 -53.48
N VAL A 26 -11.15 22.11 -53.24
CA VAL A 26 -10.88 22.78 -51.95
C VAL A 26 -11.98 22.49 -50.92
N GLY A 27 -13.25 22.38 -51.37
CA GLY A 27 -14.40 22.10 -50.48
C GLY A 27 -14.19 20.89 -49.57
N PRO A 28 -13.95 19.70 -50.14
CA PRO A 28 -13.77 18.49 -49.30
C PRO A 28 -12.52 18.57 -48.40
N LYS A 29 -11.46 19.25 -48.82
CA LYS A 29 -10.27 19.43 -47.97
C LYS A 29 -10.50 20.38 -46.81
N VAL A 30 -11.33 21.39 -46.96
CA VAL A 30 -11.71 22.30 -45.89
C VAL A 30 -12.59 21.57 -44.86
N GLU A 31 -13.49 20.70 -45.31
CA GLU A 31 -14.30 19.85 -44.42
C GLU A 31 -13.41 18.85 -43.64
N GLU A 32 -12.45 18.20 -44.31
CA GLU A 32 -11.48 17.30 -43.69
C GLU A 32 -10.64 18.01 -42.63
N VAL A 33 -10.19 19.22 -42.87
CA VAL A 33 -9.45 20.04 -41.91
C VAL A 33 -10.33 20.43 -40.71
N ASN A 34 -11.60 20.76 -40.96
CA ASN A 34 -12.50 21.11 -39.88
C ASN A 34 -12.88 19.89 -39.01
N THR A 35 -13.06 18.72 -39.61
CA THR A 35 -13.31 17.48 -38.84
C THR A 35 -12.09 17.09 -38.03
N LEU A 36 -10.88 17.14 -38.62
CA LEU A 36 -9.63 16.90 -37.88
C LEU A 36 -9.43 17.88 -36.72
N LYS A 37 -9.77 19.16 -36.92
CA LYS A 37 -9.70 20.15 -35.86
C LYS A 37 -10.67 19.86 -34.72
N SER A 38 -11.90 19.48 -35.05
CA SER A 38 -12.91 19.06 -34.05
C SER A 38 -12.48 17.79 -33.30
N ASP A 39 -11.87 16.82 -33.98
CA ASP A 39 -11.36 15.60 -33.36
C ASP A 39 -10.18 15.90 -32.42
N ILE A 40 -9.30 16.81 -32.81
CA ILE A 40 -8.20 17.26 -31.94
C ILE A 40 -8.74 17.94 -30.69
N GLU A 41 -9.70 18.86 -30.83
CA GLU A 41 -10.32 19.53 -29.69
C GLU A 41 -11.03 18.54 -28.75
N SER A 42 -11.75 17.56 -29.31
CA SER A 42 -12.39 16.50 -28.54
C SER A 42 -11.38 15.64 -27.76
N LYS A 43 -10.31 15.22 -28.42
CA LYS A 43 -9.23 14.45 -27.77
C LYS A 43 -8.49 15.25 -26.73
N GLN A 44 -8.31 16.54 -26.96
CA GLN A 44 -7.69 17.43 -25.96
C GLN A 44 -8.56 17.53 -24.70
N GLN A 45 -9.87 17.69 -24.87
CA GLN A 45 -10.81 17.68 -23.73
C GLN A 45 -10.81 16.34 -22.98
N GLU A 46 -10.72 15.23 -23.70
CA GLU A 46 -10.62 13.90 -23.08
C GLU A 46 -9.30 13.74 -22.29
N LEU A 47 -8.19 14.21 -22.85
CA LEU A 47 -6.90 14.26 -22.17
C LEU A 47 -6.93 15.10 -20.89
N ASP A 48 -7.49 16.29 -20.96
CA ASP A 48 -7.63 17.18 -19.79
C ASP A 48 -8.53 16.53 -18.73
N GLY A 49 -9.61 15.87 -19.15
CA GLY A 49 -10.50 15.11 -18.26
C GLY A 49 -9.78 13.94 -17.56
N LEU A 50 -8.95 13.19 -18.31
CA LEU A 50 -8.15 12.11 -17.75
C LEU A 50 -7.05 12.64 -16.82
N GLN A 51 -6.42 13.75 -17.15
CA GLN A 51 -5.42 14.40 -16.32
C GLN A 51 -6.00 14.87 -14.98
N ASN A 52 -7.19 15.44 -15.01
CA ASN A 52 -7.92 15.83 -13.80
C ASN A 52 -8.29 14.61 -12.94
N LYS A 53 -8.78 13.53 -13.54
CA LYS A 53 -9.06 12.27 -12.82
C LYS A 53 -7.78 11.72 -12.17
N LEU A 54 -6.66 11.73 -12.89
CA LEU A 54 -5.37 11.28 -12.39
C LEU A 54 -4.88 12.13 -11.20
N ASN A 55 -5.06 13.44 -11.26
CA ASN A 55 -4.70 14.34 -10.15
C ASN A 55 -5.58 14.08 -8.91
N VAL A 56 -6.88 13.86 -9.09
CA VAL A 56 -7.80 13.50 -8.00
C VAL A 56 -7.40 12.16 -7.37
N VAL A 57 -7.05 11.15 -8.18
CA VAL A 57 -6.59 9.85 -7.67
C VAL A 57 -5.27 10.00 -6.93
N LYS A 58 -4.30 10.75 -7.46
CA LYS A 58 -3.03 11.05 -6.77
C LYS A 58 -3.25 11.74 -5.43
N ALA A 59 -4.17 12.72 -5.37
CA ALA A 59 -4.51 13.41 -4.12
C ALA A 59 -5.16 12.46 -3.10
N LYS A 60 -6.03 11.55 -3.54
CA LYS A 60 -6.61 10.50 -2.68
C LYS A 60 -5.54 9.55 -2.16
N ILE A 61 -4.64 9.08 -3.03
CA ILE A 61 -3.52 8.20 -2.64
C ILE A 61 -2.62 8.91 -1.61
N LYS A 62 -2.30 10.20 -1.83
CA LYS A 62 -1.50 10.98 -0.88
C LYS A 62 -2.20 11.13 0.47
N LYS A 63 -3.52 11.36 0.49
CA LYS A 63 -4.30 11.41 1.73
C LYS A 63 -4.31 10.06 2.44
N ILE A 64 -4.54 8.96 1.71
CA ILE A 64 -4.51 7.60 2.25
C ILE A 64 -3.10 7.28 2.78
N LYS A 65 -2.04 7.59 2.02
CA LYS A 65 -0.66 7.37 2.45
C LYS A 65 -0.33 8.16 3.72
N ASN A 66 -0.77 9.41 3.83
CA ASN A 66 -0.57 10.21 5.04
C ASN A 66 -1.39 9.67 6.22
N SER A 67 -2.63 9.22 6.01
CA SER A 67 -3.42 8.58 7.08
C SER A 67 -2.83 7.24 7.49
N ILE A 68 -2.29 6.44 6.56
CA ILE A 68 -1.58 5.20 6.86
C ILE A 68 -0.29 5.51 7.64
N SER A 69 0.50 6.50 7.24
CA SER A 69 1.75 6.85 7.95
C SER A 69 1.49 7.36 9.37
N THR A 70 0.35 7.99 9.63
CA THR A 70 -0.07 8.44 10.97
C THR A 70 -0.66 7.29 11.81
N SER A 71 -1.16 6.23 11.15
CA SER A 71 -1.76 5.05 11.78
C SER A 71 -0.86 3.81 11.70
N GLN A 72 0.35 3.92 11.15
CA GLN A 72 1.27 2.79 11.04
C GLN A 72 1.73 2.38 12.43
N LYS A 73 1.08 1.37 12.96
CA LYS A 73 1.59 0.65 14.13
C LYS A 73 2.93 0.04 13.78
N LYS A 74 3.86 0.15 14.72
CA LYS A 74 5.16 -0.50 14.57
C LYS A 74 5.03 -2.00 14.74
N ILE A 75 5.84 -2.76 14.05
CA ILE A 75 6.04 -4.16 14.41
C ILE A 75 6.99 -4.20 15.58
N TYR A 76 6.70 -5.09 16.53
CA TYR A 76 7.54 -5.25 17.71
C TYR A 76 8.91 -5.79 17.29
N SER A 77 9.96 -5.13 17.77
CA SER A 77 11.33 -5.59 17.62
C SER A 77 11.98 -5.63 19.00
N PRO A 78 12.34 -6.80 19.51
CA PRO A 78 13.06 -6.91 20.77
C PRO A 78 14.47 -6.32 20.61
N ILE A 79 15.06 -5.91 21.72
CA ILE A 79 16.40 -5.32 21.76
C ILE A 79 17.47 -6.41 21.59
N GLU A 80 17.17 -7.63 22.01
CA GLU A 80 18.09 -8.78 21.96
C GLU A 80 17.75 -9.64 20.73
N SER A 81 18.75 -9.98 19.92
CA SER A 81 18.58 -10.69 18.65
C SER A 81 18.45 -12.21 18.81
N ASP A 82 19.04 -12.81 19.84
CA ASP A 82 19.14 -14.26 20.05
C ASP A 82 18.03 -14.88 20.91
N LEU A 83 16.88 -14.23 20.97
CA LEU A 83 15.77 -14.73 21.77
C LEU A 83 15.08 -15.93 21.09
N GLY A 84 14.89 -17.00 21.85
CA GLY A 84 14.01 -18.10 21.42
C GLY A 84 12.59 -17.60 21.15
N ASN A 85 11.84 -18.32 20.30
CA ASN A 85 10.49 -17.92 19.86
C ASN A 85 9.56 -17.56 21.01
N GLU A 86 9.65 -18.26 22.13
CA GLU A 86 8.81 -17.99 23.32
C GLU A 86 9.15 -16.63 23.94
N THR A 87 10.44 -16.34 24.07
CA THR A 87 10.92 -15.10 24.69
C THR A 87 10.66 -13.89 23.77
N LEU A 88 10.72 -14.10 22.46
CA LEU A 88 10.46 -13.09 21.45
C LEU A 88 9.07 -12.46 21.60
N PHE A 89 8.05 -13.25 21.90
CA PHE A 89 6.66 -12.79 22.03
C PHE A 89 6.25 -12.48 23.47
N PHE A 90 7.11 -12.76 24.46
CA PHE A 90 6.78 -12.66 25.88
C PHE A 90 6.25 -11.27 26.28
N THR A 91 6.89 -10.21 25.81
CA THR A 91 6.46 -8.83 26.10
C THR A 91 5.09 -8.55 25.51
N LEU A 92 4.89 -8.85 24.22
CA LEU A 92 3.60 -8.64 23.56
C LEU A 92 2.47 -9.43 24.22
N TYR A 93 2.78 -10.68 24.59
CA TYR A 93 1.84 -11.55 25.29
C TYR A 93 1.44 -10.99 26.64
N ASN A 94 2.42 -10.57 27.46
CA ASN A 94 2.16 -9.97 28.77
C ASN A 94 1.35 -8.68 28.65
N ASP A 95 1.67 -7.82 27.69
CA ASP A 95 0.91 -6.60 27.46
C ASP A 95 -0.56 -6.90 27.11
N VAL A 96 -0.83 -7.94 26.31
CA VAL A 96 -2.20 -8.38 26.02
C VAL A 96 -2.90 -8.88 27.29
N ILE A 97 -2.23 -9.66 28.12
CA ILE A 97 -2.78 -10.14 29.41
C ILE A 97 -3.07 -8.96 30.33
N GLU A 98 -2.17 -7.98 30.42
CA GLU A 98 -2.39 -6.78 31.23
C GLU A 98 -3.60 -5.97 30.73
N MET A 99 -3.75 -5.80 29.42
CA MET A 99 -4.93 -5.15 28.82
C MET A 99 -6.23 -5.89 29.19
N ILE A 100 -6.22 -7.23 29.18
CA ILE A 100 -7.36 -8.06 29.57
C ILE A 100 -7.72 -7.79 31.05
N HIS A 101 -6.73 -7.81 31.95
CA HIS A 101 -6.94 -7.59 33.38
C HIS A 101 -7.38 -6.15 33.69
N ALA A 102 -6.75 -5.15 33.05
CA ALA A 102 -7.08 -3.73 33.21
C ALA A 102 -8.55 -3.45 32.87
N ASN A 103 -9.10 -4.17 31.89
CA ASN A 103 -10.50 -4.03 31.49
C ASN A 103 -11.46 -4.96 32.25
N SER A 104 -11.00 -5.62 33.31
CA SER A 104 -11.83 -6.54 34.08
C SER A 104 -12.46 -7.66 33.21
N VAL A 105 -11.76 -8.10 32.21
CA VAL A 105 -12.07 -9.26 31.37
C VAL A 105 -11.42 -10.49 32.05
N LYS A 106 -12.12 -11.60 32.11
CA LYS A 106 -11.61 -12.86 32.67
C LYS A 106 -11.19 -13.81 31.57
N ILE A 107 -10.03 -14.39 31.69
CA ILE A 107 -9.54 -15.44 30.82
C ILE A 107 -10.10 -16.77 31.29
N LYS A 108 -10.76 -17.51 30.41
CA LYS A 108 -11.21 -18.87 30.66
C LYS A 108 -10.19 -19.90 30.19
N SER A 109 -9.67 -19.68 28.96
CA SER A 109 -8.57 -20.44 28.38
C SER A 109 -7.74 -19.54 27.51
N ILE A 110 -6.45 -19.88 27.35
CA ILE A 110 -5.54 -19.23 26.43
C ILE A 110 -4.56 -20.28 25.93
N ASP A 111 -4.41 -20.32 24.62
CA ASP A 111 -3.47 -21.17 23.90
C ASP A 111 -2.69 -20.33 22.91
N TYR A 112 -1.42 -20.66 22.71
CA TYR A 112 -0.57 -19.97 21.74
C TYR A 112 0.21 -20.95 20.90
N THR A 113 0.37 -20.57 19.62
CA THR A 113 1.10 -21.37 18.64
C THR A 113 2.14 -20.48 17.98
N TYR A 114 3.40 -20.81 18.22
CA TYR A 114 4.52 -20.11 17.60
C TYR A 114 4.74 -20.62 16.18
N ASN A 115 4.96 -19.69 15.26
CA ASN A 115 5.24 -19.94 13.84
C ASN A 115 4.29 -20.98 13.25
N PRO A 116 2.96 -20.69 13.18
CA PRO A 116 2.00 -21.62 12.60
C PRO A 116 2.39 -21.94 11.16
N GLU A 117 2.22 -23.20 10.75
CA GLU A 117 2.70 -23.72 9.45
C GLU A 117 2.24 -22.89 8.24
N THR A 118 1.07 -22.29 8.31
CA THR A 118 0.49 -21.51 7.22
C THR A 118 1.13 -20.14 7.02
N ASP A 119 1.76 -19.57 8.08
CA ASP A 119 2.32 -18.22 8.08
C ASP A 119 3.54 -18.09 9.00
N ALA A 120 4.35 -19.14 9.07
CA ALA A 120 5.53 -19.19 9.96
C ALA A 120 6.43 -17.94 9.79
N PHE A 121 6.50 -17.45 8.56
CA PHE A 121 7.25 -16.25 8.24
C PHE A 121 6.48 -15.42 7.21
N VAL A 122 6.11 -14.22 7.59
CA VAL A 122 5.59 -13.24 6.63
C VAL A 122 6.77 -12.44 6.10
N LYS A 123 7.05 -12.58 4.79
CA LYS A 123 8.06 -11.76 4.11
C LYS A 123 7.40 -10.49 3.58
N PHE A 124 7.89 -9.36 4.04
CA PHE A 124 7.54 -8.06 3.50
C PHE A 124 8.79 -7.43 2.89
N GLY A 125 8.95 -7.53 1.59
CA GLY A 125 10.16 -7.09 0.90
C GLY A 125 11.37 -7.95 1.29
N LYS A 126 12.35 -7.35 1.99
CA LYS A 126 13.55 -8.03 2.49
C LYS A 126 13.39 -8.51 3.94
N ASP A 127 12.39 -8.00 4.65
CA ASP A 127 12.22 -8.25 6.08
C ASP A 127 11.43 -9.54 6.32
N VAL A 128 11.85 -10.30 7.33
CA VAL A 128 11.21 -11.54 7.78
C VAL A 128 10.59 -11.29 9.15
N TYR A 129 9.30 -11.58 9.28
CA TYR A 129 8.58 -11.41 10.53
C TYR A 129 8.21 -12.77 11.11
N PHE A 130 8.43 -12.91 12.40
CA PHE A 130 7.93 -14.05 13.17
C PHE A 130 6.47 -13.84 13.53
N VAL A 131 5.73 -14.92 13.63
CA VAL A 131 4.29 -14.91 13.88
C VAL A 131 3.95 -15.81 15.06
N CYS A 132 3.08 -15.32 15.95
CA CYS A 132 2.49 -16.12 17.01
C CYS A 132 0.96 -15.94 16.99
N ASP A 133 0.22 -17.03 16.89
CA ASP A 133 -1.22 -17.05 17.02
C ASP A 133 -1.59 -17.30 18.49
N VAL A 134 -2.42 -16.43 19.06
CA VAL A 134 -2.93 -16.51 20.41
C VAL A 134 -4.44 -16.70 20.35
N ASN A 135 -4.92 -17.85 20.78
CA ASN A 135 -6.33 -18.18 20.84
C ASN A 135 -6.79 -18.13 22.29
N MET A 136 -7.85 -17.40 22.55
CA MET A 136 -8.34 -17.22 23.92
C MET A 136 -9.86 -17.28 24.00
N GLU A 137 -10.34 -17.83 25.10
CA GLU A 137 -11.75 -17.76 25.50
C GLU A 137 -11.87 -16.81 26.68
N LEU A 138 -12.62 -15.72 26.48
CA LEU A 138 -12.77 -14.63 27.43
C LEU A 138 -14.20 -14.58 27.98
N VAL A 139 -14.33 -14.17 29.24
CA VAL A 139 -15.63 -13.92 29.88
C VAL A 139 -15.67 -12.46 30.31
N SER A 140 -16.66 -11.71 29.85
CA SER A 140 -16.77 -10.28 30.12
C SER A 140 -18.22 -9.79 30.00
N ASN A 141 -18.46 -8.52 30.26
CA ASN A 141 -19.64 -7.81 29.80
C ASN A 141 -19.31 -7.03 28.51
N TYR A 142 -20.34 -6.51 27.85
CA TYR A 142 -20.19 -5.78 26.60
C TYR A 142 -19.27 -4.55 26.71
N VAL A 143 -19.38 -3.80 27.81
CA VAL A 143 -18.59 -2.56 28.01
C VAL A 143 -17.12 -2.89 28.18
N ASN A 144 -16.80 -3.89 28.99
CA ASN A 144 -15.43 -4.31 29.28
C ASN A 144 -14.76 -4.91 28.05
N LEU A 145 -15.50 -5.74 27.28
CA LEU A 145 -15.02 -6.27 26.02
C LEU A 145 -14.71 -5.13 25.02
N GLY A 146 -15.61 -4.15 24.91
CA GLY A 146 -15.41 -3.02 24.02
C GLY A 146 -14.17 -2.19 24.36
N LYS A 147 -13.92 -1.95 25.66
CA LYS A 147 -12.71 -1.27 26.13
C LYS A 147 -11.44 -2.06 25.80
N PHE A 148 -11.45 -3.35 26.08
CA PHE A 148 -10.32 -4.23 25.77
C PHE A 148 -10.00 -4.22 24.26
N ILE A 149 -11.01 -4.34 23.40
CA ILE A 149 -10.80 -4.25 21.95
C ILE A 149 -10.26 -2.87 21.55
N GLN A 150 -10.75 -1.79 22.17
CA GLN A 150 -10.24 -0.45 21.95
C GLN A 150 -8.75 -0.33 22.33
N ASP A 151 -8.34 -0.92 23.46
CA ASP A 151 -6.93 -0.92 23.90
C ASP A 151 -6.03 -1.67 22.92
N ILE A 152 -6.49 -2.82 22.39
CA ILE A 152 -5.77 -3.52 21.29
C ILE A 152 -5.59 -2.60 20.08
N TYR A 153 -6.64 -1.83 19.69
CA TYR A 153 -6.53 -0.90 18.58
C TYR A 153 -5.64 0.32 18.88
N GLN A 154 -5.50 0.72 20.12
CA GLN A 154 -4.63 1.82 20.55
C GLN A 154 -3.20 1.37 20.88
N TYR A 155 -2.97 0.08 21.00
CA TYR A 155 -1.66 -0.48 21.32
C TYR A 155 -0.63 -0.07 20.26
N PRO A 156 0.59 0.32 20.64
CA PRO A 156 1.58 0.88 19.74
C PRO A 156 2.12 -0.12 18.71
N TYR A 157 2.09 -1.40 19.04
CA TYR A 157 2.53 -2.44 18.12
C TYR A 157 1.37 -3.07 17.36
N TYR A 158 1.69 -3.67 16.22
CA TYR A 158 0.70 -4.26 15.36
C TYR A 158 0.25 -5.62 15.89
N ILE A 159 -1.04 -5.70 16.23
CA ILE A 159 -1.74 -6.94 16.59
C ILE A 159 -2.90 -7.09 15.62
N LYS A 160 -3.01 -8.24 14.97
CA LYS A 160 -4.12 -8.55 14.05
C LYS A 160 -5.15 -9.40 14.79
N ILE A 161 -6.40 -8.97 14.75
CA ILE A 161 -7.53 -9.83 15.15
C ILE A 161 -7.88 -10.68 13.92
N ASN A 162 -7.66 -11.99 14.02
CA ASN A 162 -7.99 -12.94 12.96
C ASN A 162 -9.47 -13.29 12.99
N GLU A 163 -9.95 -13.64 14.19
CA GLU A 163 -11.32 -14.08 14.38
C GLU A 163 -11.83 -13.61 15.76
N MET A 164 -13.09 -13.25 15.85
CA MET A 164 -13.77 -12.93 17.07
C MET A 164 -15.22 -13.41 17.02
N GLU A 165 -15.58 -14.33 17.89
CA GLU A 165 -16.94 -14.81 18.06
C GLU A 165 -17.44 -14.43 19.46
N VAL A 166 -18.59 -13.77 19.53
CA VAL A 166 -19.18 -13.31 20.80
C VAL A 166 -20.53 -13.99 21.00
N LYS A 167 -20.69 -14.72 22.10
CA LYS A 167 -21.92 -15.41 22.48
C LYS A 167 -22.39 -14.96 23.86
N PRO A 168 -23.69 -14.70 24.07
CA PRO A 168 -24.21 -14.45 25.40
C PRO A 168 -24.19 -15.75 26.25
N TYR A 169 -23.82 -15.61 27.50
CA TYR A 169 -23.86 -16.75 28.42
C TYR A 169 -25.30 -17.19 28.67
N ALA A 170 -25.58 -18.50 28.59
CA ALA A 170 -26.94 -19.04 28.61
C ALA A 170 -27.72 -18.70 29.92
N LYS A 171 -27.02 -18.62 31.05
CA LYS A 171 -27.65 -18.35 32.38
C LYS A 171 -27.78 -16.85 32.66
N ASP A 172 -26.94 -16.00 32.08
CA ASP A 172 -27.00 -14.54 32.24
C ASP A 172 -26.56 -13.87 30.95
N LYS A 173 -27.52 -13.30 30.23
CA LYS A 173 -27.30 -12.63 28.95
C LYS A 173 -26.44 -11.35 29.05
N LYS A 174 -26.20 -10.82 30.26
CA LYS A 174 -25.28 -9.69 30.47
C LYS A 174 -23.81 -10.11 30.39
N ILE A 175 -23.55 -11.40 30.56
CA ILE A 175 -22.23 -12.00 30.49
C ILE A 175 -22.02 -12.50 29.03
N LEU A 176 -20.88 -12.16 28.45
CA LEU A 176 -20.47 -12.60 27.13
C LEU A 176 -19.33 -13.61 27.27
N ILE A 177 -19.40 -14.65 26.46
CA ILE A 177 -18.28 -15.55 26.20
C ILE A 177 -17.74 -15.17 24.82
N THR A 178 -16.48 -14.82 24.76
CA THR A 178 -15.83 -14.37 23.54
C THR A 178 -14.69 -15.30 23.19
N THR A 179 -14.77 -15.94 22.03
CA THR A 179 -13.62 -16.64 21.44
C THR A 179 -12.89 -15.65 20.55
N LEU A 180 -11.61 -15.41 20.84
CA LEU A 180 -10.79 -14.41 20.19
C LEU A 180 -9.49 -15.05 19.70
N SER A 181 -9.19 -14.88 18.43
CA SER A 181 -7.92 -15.26 17.83
C SER A 181 -7.14 -14.02 17.44
N LEU A 182 -5.98 -13.84 18.05
CA LEU A 182 -5.05 -12.75 17.78
C LEU A 182 -3.82 -13.29 17.08
N ARG A 183 -3.24 -12.49 16.18
CA ARG A 183 -1.95 -12.75 15.58
C ARG A 183 -0.97 -11.64 15.94
N LEU A 184 0.10 -12.02 16.60
CA LEU A 184 1.20 -11.16 17.01
C LEU A 184 2.32 -11.25 15.97
N TYR A 185 2.99 -10.14 15.75
CA TYR A 185 4.12 -10.06 14.80
C TYR A 185 5.34 -9.51 15.53
N ALA A 186 6.48 -10.16 15.35
CA ALA A 186 7.76 -9.69 15.83
C ALA A 186 8.79 -9.71 14.71
N HIS A 187 9.71 -8.77 14.73
CA HIS A 187 10.80 -8.64 13.78
C HIS A 187 12.10 -8.67 14.56
N THR A 188 12.98 -9.61 14.20
CA THR A 188 14.37 -9.57 14.65
C THR A 188 15.19 -8.92 13.55
N GLU A 189 15.90 -7.84 13.87
CA GLU A 189 16.86 -7.31 12.91
C GLU A 189 17.88 -8.40 12.60
N PRO A 190 18.16 -8.68 11.31
CA PRO A 190 19.24 -9.60 10.97
C PRO A 190 20.51 -9.01 11.58
N GLU A 191 21.29 -9.86 12.28
CA GLU A 191 22.62 -9.48 12.72
C GLU A 191 23.35 -8.88 11.52
N THR A 192 23.67 -7.59 11.61
CA THR A 192 24.61 -7.00 10.71
C THR A 192 25.92 -7.70 11.03
N ASP A 193 26.33 -8.62 10.16
CA ASP A 193 27.66 -9.22 10.16
C ASP A 193 28.68 -8.07 10.14
N THR A 194 28.96 -7.54 11.31
CA THR A 194 30.08 -6.64 11.57
C THR A 194 31.35 -7.46 11.73
N SER A 195 31.49 -8.57 11.01
CA SER A 195 32.77 -9.15 10.68
C SER A 195 33.35 -8.43 9.46
N VAL A 196 33.50 -7.12 9.55
CA VAL A 196 34.59 -6.47 8.81
C VAL A 196 35.87 -6.99 9.42
N THR A 197 36.34 -8.08 8.89
CA THR A 197 37.71 -8.50 8.99
C THR A 197 38.59 -7.26 8.74
N GLU A 198 39.11 -6.66 9.81
CA GLU A 198 40.31 -5.81 9.68
C GLU A 198 41.37 -6.67 8.99
N ALA A 199 41.40 -6.51 7.66
CA ALA A 199 42.54 -6.98 6.89
C ALA A 199 43.76 -6.25 7.45
N SER A 200 44.43 -6.91 8.39
CA SER A 200 45.76 -6.56 8.81
C SER A 200 46.62 -6.46 7.56
N MET A 201 46.95 -5.24 7.18
CA MET A 201 48.00 -4.97 6.21
C MET A 201 49.29 -5.59 6.76
N PRO A 202 49.97 -6.46 6.01
CA PRO A 202 51.34 -6.85 6.37
C PRO A 202 52.23 -5.61 6.21
N LEU A 203 52.78 -5.15 7.33
CA LEU A 203 53.89 -4.23 7.33
C LEU A 203 55.08 -4.97 6.72
N ASP A 204 55.31 -4.70 5.46
CA ASP A 204 56.53 -5.13 4.75
C ASP A 204 57.72 -4.37 5.33
N GLY A 205 58.43 -5.06 6.23
CA GLY A 205 59.65 -4.59 6.82
C GLY A 205 60.76 -4.60 5.80
N ALA A 206 61.09 -3.45 5.27
CA ALA A 206 62.29 -3.26 4.47
C ALA A 206 63.55 -3.41 5.36
N ASN A 207 64.13 -4.60 5.33
CA ASN A 207 65.51 -4.83 5.77
C ASN A 207 66.45 -4.40 4.66
N THR A 208 67.08 -3.24 4.83
CA THR A 208 68.18 -2.79 4.04
C THR A 208 69.44 -3.27 4.77
N GLU A 209 70.01 -4.41 4.35
CA GLU A 209 71.39 -4.77 4.67
C GLU A 209 72.32 -4.17 3.64
N LEU A 210 73.28 -3.36 4.10
CA LEU A 210 74.44 -2.88 3.36
C LEU A 210 75.59 -3.91 3.43
N PRO A 211 76.28 -4.21 2.33
CA PRO A 211 77.46 -5.06 2.34
C PRO A 211 78.72 -4.24 2.68
N GLN A 212 79.57 -4.89 3.43
CA GLN A 212 80.99 -4.53 3.54
C GLN A 212 81.71 -5.03 2.28
#